data_35f1ba510d8fcd3cd174984f16a8c1bd
#
_entry.id   35f1ba510d8fcd3cd174984f16a8c1bd
#
_cell.length_a   1.000
_cell.length_b   1.000
_cell.length_c   1.000
_cell.angle_alpha   90.00
_cell.angle_beta   90.00
_cell.angle_gamma   90.00
#
_symmetry.space_group_name_H-M   'P 1'
#
loop_
_entity.id
_entity.type
_entity.pdbx_description
1 polymer ?
#
loop_
_entity_poly.entity_id
_entity_poly.type
_entity_poly.pdbx_seq_one_letter_code
_entity_poly.pdbx_strand_id
1 'polypeptide(L)'
;LPAILWSLVQIFRRDEYALVAFFPSDHHFADEDAFISTIERTFDFVEEKGDSVILLGAGAERPETEYGWIEPECVPGGRLQRDFAPVRRFWEKPPLETAKDLLARRCLWNTFVMIGSVGAFLEMIRKAAPVLFETFTAALPGDGLESEEQKMQFVYDGLDPSDFSREVLALSTERLFVASCGEVGWSDLGEPRRFIAALTENGADNPWAVADACNKCGLTREQIVTLSGQGKSSNTLHEPVMVILSS
;
A
#
# COMPACT_ATOMS: atom_id res chain seq x y z
N LEU A 1 -5.40 7.08 7.02
CA LEU A 1 -6.21 7.66 5.93
C LEU A 1 -5.79 9.12 5.62
N PRO A 2 -5.66 10.06 6.59
CA PRO A 2 -5.37 11.47 6.30
C PRO A 2 -4.09 11.69 5.47
N ALA A 3 -2.99 11.03 5.81
CA ALA A 3 -1.72 11.17 5.07
C ALA A 3 -1.84 10.76 3.60
N ILE A 4 -2.56 9.67 3.32
CA ILE A 4 -2.85 9.22 1.95
C ILE A 4 -3.67 10.29 1.21
N LEU A 5 -4.75 10.79 1.82
CA LEU A 5 -5.58 11.81 1.22
C LEU A 5 -4.79 13.08 0.92
N TRP A 6 -3.96 13.54 1.87
CA TRP A 6 -3.13 14.72 1.67
C TRP A 6 -2.16 14.56 0.49
N SER A 7 -1.45 13.44 0.43
CA SER A 7 -0.54 13.13 -0.68
C SER A 7 -1.27 13.14 -2.02
N LEU A 8 -2.45 12.50 -2.10
CA LEU A 8 -3.26 12.46 -3.31
C LEU A 8 -3.74 13.85 -3.75
N VAL A 9 -4.16 14.70 -2.81
CA VAL A 9 -4.59 16.06 -3.11
C VAL A 9 -3.42 16.89 -3.67
N GLN A 10 -2.21 16.74 -3.11
CA GLN A 10 -1.02 17.44 -3.62
C GLN A 10 -0.61 16.95 -5.02
N ILE A 11 -0.71 15.64 -5.29
CA ILE A 11 -0.45 15.07 -6.60
C ILE A 11 -1.47 15.58 -7.60
N PHE A 12 -2.76 15.49 -7.29
CA PHE A 12 -3.85 15.91 -8.16
C PHE A 12 -3.73 17.39 -8.58
N ARG A 13 -3.28 18.25 -7.69
CA ARG A 13 -3.04 19.68 -8.00
C ARG A 13 -1.91 19.90 -9.02
N ARG A 14 -0.97 18.97 -9.12
CA ARG A 14 0.16 19.03 -10.06
C ARG A 14 -0.19 18.37 -11.38
N ASP A 15 -0.84 17.22 -11.30
CA ASP A 15 -1.26 16.43 -12.45
C ASP A 15 -2.53 15.62 -12.09
N GLU A 16 -3.66 16.03 -12.65
CA GLU A 16 -4.95 15.35 -12.44
C GLU A 16 -5.04 13.97 -13.10
N TYR A 17 -4.12 13.65 -14.01
CA TYR A 17 -4.03 12.35 -14.70
C TYR A 17 -2.95 11.45 -14.13
N ALA A 18 -2.26 11.85 -13.06
CA ALA A 18 -1.17 11.10 -12.48
C ALA A 18 -1.60 9.66 -12.11
N LEU A 19 -0.75 8.70 -12.44
CA LEU A 19 -0.80 7.36 -11.88
C LEU A 19 0.02 7.33 -10.59
N VAL A 20 -0.56 6.76 -9.55
CA VAL A 20 0.01 6.76 -8.20
C VAL A 20 0.20 5.34 -7.73
N ALA A 21 1.37 5.05 -7.18
CA ALA A 21 1.65 3.83 -6.46
C ALA A 21 2.01 4.15 -5.00
N PHE A 22 1.34 3.48 -4.07
CA PHE A 22 1.65 3.52 -2.64
C PHE A 22 2.45 2.30 -2.24
N PHE A 23 3.56 2.52 -1.55
CA PHE A 23 4.43 1.47 -1.02
C PHE A 23 4.65 1.68 0.47
N PRO A 24 4.40 0.68 1.32
CA PRO A 24 4.86 0.71 2.71
C PRO A 24 6.39 0.70 2.78
N SER A 25 6.96 1.52 3.67
CA SER A 25 8.43 1.67 3.79
C SER A 25 9.10 0.54 4.57
N ASP A 26 8.32 -0.28 5.27
CA ASP A 26 8.75 -1.35 6.15
C ASP A 26 8.40 -2.75 5.64
N HIS A 27 8.14 -2.87 4.33
CA HIS A 27 7.89 -4.15 3.68
C HIS A 27 9.13 -4.65 2.93
N HIS A 28 9.25 -5.97 2.85
CA HIS A 28 10.31 -6.67 2.16
C HIS A 28 9.73 -7.64 1.11
N PHE A 29 10.40 -7.72 -0.03
CA PHE A 29 10.12 -8.66 -1.11
C PHE A 29 11.44 -9.35 -1.46
N ALA A 30 11.52 -10.68 -1.27
CA ALA A 30 12.76 -11.41 -1.50
C ALA A 30 13.09 -11.54 -3.01
N ASP A 31 12.09 -11.66 -3.87
CA ASP A 31 12.23 -11.63 -5.32
C ASP A 31 11.82 -10.24 -5.86
N GLU A 32 12.79 -9.32 -5.86
CA GLU A 32 12.58 -7.94 -6.32
C GLU A 32 12.25 -7.87 -7.81
N ASP A 33 12.84 -8.73 -8.64
CA ASP A 33 12.61 -8.73 -10.10
C ASP A 33 11.18 -9.14 -10.43
N ALA A 34 10.66 -10.18 -9.79
CA ALA A 34 9.27 -10.61 -9.93
C ALA A 34 8.29 -9.55 -9.38
N PHE A 35 8.65 -8.89 -8.28
CA PHE A 35 7.87 -7.79 -7.72
C PHE A 35 7.79 -6.61 -8.69
N ILE A 36 8.94 -6.13 -9.21
CA ILE A 36 9.01 -5.03 -10.17
C ILE A 36 8.20 -5.35 -11.43
N SER A 37 8.37 -6.56 -11.99
CA SER A 37 7.59 -7.00 -13.16
C SER A 37 6.08 -6.98 -12.90
N THR A 38 5.66 -7.28 -11.67
CA THR A 38 4.24 -7.20 -11.29
C THR A 38 3.76 -5.75 -11.21
N ILE A 39 4.59 -4.84 -10.69
CA ILE A 39 4.30 -3.40 -10.66
C ILE A 39 4.14 -2.84 -12.08
N GLU A 40 5.06 -3.13 -13.00
CA GLU A 40 5.01 -2.67 -14.39
C GLU A 40 3.72 -3.11 -15.08
N ARG A 41 3.37 -4.40 -15.02
CA ARG A 41 2.11 -4.92 -15.57
C ARG A 41 0.88 -4.31 -14.91
N THR A 42 0.99 -3.93 -13.64
CA THR A 42 -0.12 -3.29 -12.93
C THR A 42 -0.34 -1.86 -13.42
N PHE A 43 0.71 -1.11 -13.73
CA PHE A 43 0.59 0.20 -14.35
C PHE A 43 -0.07 0.10 -15.73
N ASP A 44 0.35 -0.83 -16.59
CA ASP A 44 -0.26 -1.06 -17.91
C ASP A 44 -1.78 -1.34 -17.78
N PHE A 45 -2.15 -2.16 -16.79
CA PHE A 45 -3.56 -2.47 -16.54
C PHE A 45 -4.37 -1.25 -16.05
N VAL A 46 -3.78 -0.41 -15.19
CA VAL A 46 -4.44 0.82 -14.71
C VAL A 46 -4.65 1.81 -15.84
N GLU A 47 -3.69 1.97 -16.76
CA GLU A 47 -3.85 2.82 -17.94
C GLU A 47 -5.04 2.40 -18.81
N GLU A 48 -5.28 1.10 -18.97
CA GLU A 48 -6.42 0.57 -19.69
C GLU A 48 -7.75 0.75 -18.95
N LYS A 49 -7.75 0.64 -17.61
CA LYS A 49 -8.97 0.62 -16.78
C LYS A 49 -9.37 1.99 -16.24
N GLY A 50 -8.43 2.91 -16.09
CA GLY A 50 -8.64 4.31 -15.67
C GLY A 50 -9.22 4.54 -14.28
N ASP A 51 -10.37 3.94 -13.97
CA ASP A 51 -11.16 4.22 -12.76
C ASP A 51 -11.00 3.17 -11.65
N SER A 52 -9.98 2.32 -11.73
CA SER A 52 -9.76 1.22 -10.78
C SER A 52 -8.51 1.43 -9.95
N VAL A 53 -8.52 0.87 -8.75
CA VAL A 53 -7.35 0.75 -7.89
C VAL A 53 -7.01 -0.73 -7.76
N ILE A 54 -5.74 -1.05 -7.98
CA ILE A 54 -5.23 -2.40 -7.94
C ILE A 54 -4.45 -2.59 -6.64
N LEU A 55 -4.84 -3.61 -5.87
CA LEU A 55 -4.12 -4.06 -4.69
C LEU A 55 -3.15 -5.17 -5.10
N LEU A 56 -1.92 -5.16 -4.57
CA LEU A 56 -1.05 -6.32 -4.68
C LEU A 56 -1.32 -7.27 -3.51
N GLY A 57 -1.59 -8.53 -3.86
CA GLY A 57 -1.85 -9.58 -2.90
C GLY A 57 -0.74 -10.63 -2.87
N ALA A 58 -0.21 -10.92 -1.68
CA ALA A 58 0.73 -12.01 -1.46
C ALA A 58 0.00 -13.33 -1.17
N GLY A 59 0.58 -14.46 -1.58
CA GLY A 59 0.06 -15.78 -1.26
C GLY A 59 0.02 -16.01 0.25
N ALA A 60 -1.15 -16.39 0.78
CA ALA A 60 -1.29 -16.65 2.20
C ALA A 60 -0.79 -18.06 2.55
N GLU A 61 0.11 -18.17 3.52
CA GLU A 61 0.71 -19.42 3.97
C GLU A 61 0.09 -19.94 5.27
N ARG A 62 -0.52 -19.05 6.06
CA ARG A 62 -1.12 -19.34 7.37
C ARG A 62 -2.32 -18.44 7.63
N PRO A 63 -3.20 -18.80 8.59
CA PRO A 63 -4.38 -18.00 8.93
C PRO A 63 -3.99 -16.80 9.83
N GLU A 64 -3.32 -15.81 9.22
CA GLU A 64 -2.84 -14.61 9.90
C GLU A 64 -3.98 -13.66 10.24
N THR A 65 -4.05 -13.22 11.49
CA THR A 65 -5.12 -12.34 12.00
C THR A 65 -4.72 -10.87 12.05
N GLU A 66 -3.43 -10.57 11.92
CA GLU A 66 -2.92 -9.19 11.96
C GLU A 66 -2.83 -8.55 10.58
N TYR A 67 -3.10 -9.31 9.51
CA TYR A 67 -3.10 -8.79 8.15
C TYR A 67 -4.48 -8.50 7.61
N GLY A 68 -4.53 -7.57 6.65
CA GLY A 68 -5.65 -7.46 5.72
C GLY A 68 -5.67 -8.65 4.75
N TRP A 69 -6.87 -9.08 4.36
CA TRP A 69 -7.07 -10.16 3.39
C TRP A 69 -7.91 -9.68 2.23
N ILE A 70 -7.53 -10.13 1.04
CA ILE A 70 -8.22 -9.84 -0.21
C ILE A 70 -8.87 -11.13 -0.70
N GLU A 71 -10.19 -11.13 -0.81
CA GLU A 71 -10.98 -12.19 -1.41
C GLU A 71 -11.27 -11.82 -2.87
N PRO A 72 -10.60 -12.43 -3.87
CA PRO A 72 -10.89 -12.16 -5.27
C PRO A 72 -12.22 -12.78 -5.68
N GLU A 73 -12.86 -12.24 -6.71
CA GLU A 73 -13.98 -12.92 -7.35
C GLU A 73 -13.51 -14.23 -7.97
N CYS A 74 -14.21 -15.32 -7.61
CA CYS A 74 -13.93 -16.64 -8.18
C CYS A 74 -14.36 -16.67 -9.65
N VAL A 75 -13.40 -16.85 -10.55
CA VAL A 75 -13.72 -17.25 -11.92
C VAL A 75 -13.94 -18.76 -11.94
N PRO A 76 -14.99 -19.29 -12.61
CA PRO A 76 -15.20 -20.73 -12.74
C PRO A 76 -13.95 -21.40 -13.32
N GLY A 77 -13.32 -22.31 -12.54
CA GLY A 77 -12.07 -22.97 -12.93
C GLY A 77 -10.95 -22.94 -11.88
N GLY A 78 -11.12 -22.21 -10.79
CA GLY A 78 -10.30 -22.36 -9.56
C GLY A 78 -8.86 -21.87 -9.61
N ARG A 79 -8.43 -21.22 -10.69
CA ARG A 79 -7.18 -20.45 -10.78
C ARG A 79 -7.54 -19.00 -11.08
N LEU A 80 -6.77 -18.04 -10.55
CA LEU A 80 -6.74 -16.69 -11.07
C LEU A 80 -6.34 -16.81 -12.56
N GLN A 81 -7.35 -16.89 -13.43
CA GLN A 81 -7.14 -17.15 -14.87
C GLN A 81 -6.67 -15.88 -15.60
N ARG A 82 -6.57 -14.77 -14.86
CA ARG A 82 -6.06 -13.47 -15.32
C ARG A 82 -5.10 -12.96 -14.27
N ASP A 83 -4.13 -12.22 -14.70
CA ASP A 83 -3.16 -11.54 -13.82
C ASP A 83 -3.86 -10.61 -12.82
N PHE A 84 -5.10 -10.16 -13.15
CA PHE A 84 -5.92 -9.25 -12.35
C PHE A 84 -7.34 -9.79 -12.18
N ALA A 85 -7.83 -9.80 -10.94
CA ALA A 85 -9.19 -10.21 -10.61
C ALA A 85 -9.93 -9.08 -9.86
N PRO A 86 -11.25 -8.87 -10.10
CA PRO A 86 -12.05 -8.01 -9.24
C PRO A 86 -12.00 -8.48 -7.79
N VAL A 87 -12.04 -7.55 -6.85
CA VAL A 87 -12.10 -7.87 -5.42
C VAL A 87 -13.56 -8.08 -5.03
N ARG A 88 -13.88 -9.27 -4.56
CA ARG A 88 -15.19 -9.59 -4.00
C ARG A 88 -15.39 -8.97 -2.64
N ARG A 89 -14.36 -9.07 -1.77
CA ARG A 89 -14.39 -8.54 -0.42
C ARG A 89 -13.00 -8.28 0.11
N PHE A 90 -12.88 -7.24 0.90
CA PHE A 90 -11.70 -6.92 1.68
C PHE A 90 -11.99 -7.16 3.17
N TRP A 91 -11.04 -7.78 3.88
CA TRP A 91 -11.16 -8.13 5.29
C TRP A 91 -9.97 -7.52 6.04
N GLU A 92 -10.21 -6.61 6.95
CA GLU A 92 -9.15 -6.05 7.78
C GLU A 92 -9.09 -6.81 9.10
N LYS A 93 -7.95 -7.45 9.37
CA LYS A 93 -7.65 -8.18 10.61
C LYS A 93 -8.80 -9.10 11.04
N PRO A 94 -9.13 -10.12 10.25
CA PRO A 94 -10.26 -11.00 10.52
C PRO A 94 -10.00 -11.87 11.75
N PRO A 95 -11.05 -12.33 12.45
CA PRO A 95 -10.92 -13.35 13.49
C PRO A 95 -10.31 -14.65 12.93
N LEU A 96 -9.65 -15.43 13.79
CA LEU A 96 -8.92 -16.66 13.41
C LEU A 96 -9.76 -17.63 12.56
N GLU A 97 -11.02 -17.85 12.91
CA GLU A 97 -11.89 -18.77 12.15
C GLU A 97 -12.15 -18.26 10.73
N THR A 98 -12.35 -16.95 10.58
CA THR A 98 -12.47 -16.33 9.25
C THR A 98 -11.14 -16.43 8.49
N ALA A 99 -10.00 -16.17 9.13
CA ALA A 99 -8.69 -16.29 8.51
C ALA A 99 -8.40 -17.72 8.02
N LYS A 100 -8.82 -18.76 8.77
CA LYS A 100 -8.73 -20.15 8.34
C LYS A 100 -9.57 -20.43 7.09
N ASP A 101 -10.79 -19.91 7.04
CA ASP A 101 -11.67 -20.06 5.89
C ASP A 101 -11.11 -19.33 4.66
N LEU A 102 -10.59 -18.10 4.82
CA LEU A 102 -9.93 -17.34 3.77
C LEU A 102 -8.70 -18.06 3.21
N LEU A 103 -7.87 -18.65 4.09
CA LEU A 103 -6.73 -19.47 3.70
C LEU A 103 -7.17 -20.70 2.89
N ALA A 104 -8.19 -21.43 3.35
CA ALA A 104 -8.73 -22.59 2.64
C ALA A 104 -9.26 -22.23 1.24
N ARG A 105 -9.80 -21.03 1.07
CA ARG A 105 -10.27 -20.48 -0.20
C ARG A 105 -9.18 -19.84 -1.06
N ARG A 106 -7.92 -19.90 -0.62
CA ARG A 106 -6.76 -19.30 -1.30
C ARG A 106 -6.90 -17.80 -1.54
N CYS A 107 -7.48 -17.08 -0.58
CA CYS A 107 -7.47 -15.64 -0.55
C CYS A 107 -6.04 -15.12 -0.30
N LEU A 108 -5.80 -13.87 -0.65
CA LEU A 108 -4.46 -13.27 -0.59
C LEU A 108 -4.33 -12.38 0.64
N TRP A 109 -3.12 -12.26 1.17
CA TRP A 109 -2.80 -11.20 2.12
C TRP A 109 -2.66 -9.87 1.38
N ASN A 110 -3.14 -8.80 1.99
CA ASN A 110 -2.95 -7.46 1.49
C ASN A 110 -1.54 -6.97 1.82
N THR A 111 -0.73 -6.70 0.79
CA THR A 111 0.61 -6.13 0.97
C THR A 111 0.59 -4.62 1.21
N PHE A 112 -0.58 -3.98 1.15
CA PHE A 112 -0.75 -2.54 1.18
C PHE A 112 -0.05 -1.78 0.02
N VAL A 113 0.50 -2.50 -0.96
CA VAL A 113 0.92 -1.89 -2.23
C VAL A 113 -0.32 -1.69 -3.08
N MET A 114 -0.54 -0.44 -3.50
CA MET A 114 -1.75 -0.03 -4.22
C MET A 114 -1.38 0.84 -5.40
N ILE A 115 -1.95 0.57 -6.57
CA ILE A 115 -1.68 1.33 -7.80
C ILE A 115 -3.01 1.75 -8.44
N GLY A 116 -3.12 3.01 -8.86
CA GLY A 116 -4.31 3.54 -9.49
C GLY A 116 -4.13 4.97 -9.98
N SER A 117 -5.11 5.51 -10.70
CA SER A 117 -5.11 6.94 -10.98
C SER A 117 -5.40 7.74 -9.72
N VAL A 118 -4.79 8.92 -9.62
CA VAL A 118 -5.06 9.84 -8.49
C VAL A 118 -6.55 10.12 -8.34
N GLY A 119 -7.27 10.26 -9.46
CA GLY A 119 -8.73 10.46 -9.48
C GLY A 119 -9.50 9.29 -8.90
N ALA A 120 -9.11 8.03 -9.22
CA ALA A 120 -9.74 6.83 -8.67
C ALA A 120 -9.63 6.75 -7.15
N PHE A 121 -8.44 7.00 -6.61
CA PHE A 121 -8.21 7.05 -5.16
C PHE A 121 -9.05 8.15 -4.48
N LEU A 122 -9.01 9.37 -5.03
CA LEU A 122 -9.77 10.50 -4.48
C LEU A 122 -11.27 10.24 -4.47
N GLU A 123 -11.81 9.63 -5.54
CA GLU A 123 -13.22 9.30 -5.62
C GLU A 123 -13.62 8.21 -4.61
N MET A 124 -12.76 7.20 -4.37
CA MET A 124 -12.98 6.20 -3.31
C MET A 124 -13.05 6.87 -1.95
N ILE A 125 -12.06 7.73 -1.62
CA ILE A 125 -12.03 8.43 -0.32
C ILE A 125 -13.23 9.37 -0.19
N ARG A 126 -13.58 10.12 -1.24
CA ARG A 126 -14.73 11.03 -1.23
C ARG A 126 -16.04 10.31 -0.90
N LYS A 127 -16.22 9.09 -1.43
CA LYS A 127 -17.41 8.28 -1.15
C LYS A 127 -17.41 7.69 0.26
N ALA A 128 -16.26 7.16 0.69
CA ALA A 128 -16.13 6.45 1.95
C ALA A 128 -16.03 7.37 3.16
N ALA A 129 -15.35 8.52 3.02
CA ALA A 129 -15.09 9.49 4.07
C ALA A 129 -15.35 10.93 3.62
N PRO A 130 -16.61 11.30 3.26
CA PRO A 130 -16.92 12.59 2.64
C PRO A 130 -16.55 13.78 3.51
N VAL A 131 -16.80 13.70 4.82
CA VAL A 131 -16.48 14.80 5.76
C VAL A 131 -14.98 15.06 5.80
N LEU A 132 -14.16 14.00 5.88
CA LEU A 132 -12.71 14.13 5.86
C LEU A 132 -12.25 14.73 4.53
N PHE A 133 -12.78 14.25 3.42
CA PHE A 133 -12.45 14.74 2.08
C PHE A 133 -12.76 16.24 1.95
N GLU A 134 -13.94 16.69 2.37
CA GLU A 134 -14.32 18.10 2.36
C GLU A 134 -13.43 18.95 3.26
N THR A 135 -13.09 18.45 4.46
CA THR A 135 -12.19 19.15 5.39
C THR A 135 -10.82 19.42 4.75
N PHE A 136 -10.24 18.41 4.12
CA PHE A 136 -8.94 18.56 3.45
C PHE A 136 -9.00 19.48 2.23
N THR A 137 -10.04 19.35 1.42
CA THR A 137 -10.20 20.20 0.22
C THR A 137 -10.53 21.65 0.56
N ALA A 138 -11.29 21.90 1.63
CA ALA A 138 -11.59 23.24 2.12
C ALA A 138 -10.36 23.94 2.75
N ALA A 139 -9.41 23.19 3.30
CA ALA A 139 -8.18 23.71 3.88
C ALA A 139 -7.12 24.09 2.82
N LEU A 140 -7.35 23.77 1.54
CA LEU A 140 -6.47 24.16 0.45
C LEU A 140 -6.38 25.69 0.31
N PRO A 141 -5.27 26.23 -0.20
CA PRO A 141 -5.05 27.66 -0.20
C PRO A 141 -6.14 28.43 -0.95
N GLY A 142 -6.87 29.24 -0.19
CA GLY A 142 -7.50 30.44 -0.69
C GLY A 142 -6.54 31.61 -0.44
N ASP A 143 -6.88 32.80 -0.92
CA ASP A 143 -6.11 34.05 -0.84
C ASP A 143 -5.84 34.56 0.60
N GLY A 144 -5.74 33.67 1.59
CA GLY A 144 -5.51 33.99 3.02
C GLY A 144 -4.05 34.12 3.39
N LEU A 145 -3.79 34.86 4.49
CA LEU A 145 -2.43 35.14 5.04
C LEU A 145 -1.80 33.93 5.76
N GLU A 146 -2.54 32.84 5.99
CA GLU A 146 -2.05 31.64 6.67
C GLU A 146 -1.35 30.70 5.67
N SER A 147 -0.21 30.13 6.08
CA SER A 147 0.48 29.14 5.28
C SER A 147 -0.33 27.84 5.18
N GLU A 148 -0.16 27.11 4.07
CA GLU A 148 -0.79 25.79 3.87
C GLU A 148 -0.44 24.82 5.01
N GLU A 149 0.81 24.87 5.51
CA GLU A 149 1.28 24.06 6.63
C GLU A 149 0.51 24.35 7.93
N GLN A 150 0.25 25.62 8.25
CA GLN A 150 -0.49 26.02 9.44
C GLN A 150 -1.95 25.52 9.39
N LYS A 151 -2.59 25.64 8.22
CA LYS A 151 -3.95 25.14 8.02
C LYS A 151 -4.00 23.63 8.15
N MET A 152 -3.03 22.93 7.56
CA MET A 152 -2.96 21.46 7.66
C MET A 152 -2.67 21.00 9.08
N GLN A 153 -1.79 21.67 9.82
CA GLN A 153 -1.58 21.36 11.23
C GLN A 153 -2.89 21.46 12.03
N PHE A 154 -3.66 22.53 11.82
CA PHE A 154 -4.96 22.70 12.47
C PHE A 154 -5.95 21.59 12.08
N VAL A 155 -5.98 21.18 10.82
CA VAL A 155 -6.80 20.04 10.35
C VAL A 155 -6.39 18.76 11.08
N TYR A 156 -5.09 18.42 11.09
CA TYR A 156 -4.58 17.21 11.72
C TYR A 156 -4.84 17.17 13.22
N ASP A 157 -4.73 18.30 13.93
CA ASP A 157 -4.99 18.39 15.37
C ASP A 157 -6.45 18.10 15.74
N GLY A 158 -7.38 18.27 14.79
CA GLY A 158 -8.81 18.02 14.97
C GLY A 158 -9.30 16.66 14.47
N LEU A 159 -8.41 15.79 13.94
CA LEU A 159 -8.83 14.50 13.37
C LEU A 159 -8.89 13.38 14.41
N ASP A 160 -9.95 12.59 14.32
CA ASP A 160 -10.00 11.29 14.95
C ASP A 160 -9.11 10.28 14.19
N PRO A 161 -8.56 9.26 14.89
CA PRO A 161 -7.85 8.17 14.24
C PRO A 161 -8.72 7.48 13.18
N SER A 162 -8.15 7.27 11.99
CA SER A 162 -8.87 6.68 10.85
C SER A 162 -8.00 5.68 10.11
N ASP A 163 -8.62 4.60 9.65
CA ASP A 163 -7.96 3.45 9.01
C ASP A 163 -8.38 3.35 7.53
N PHE A 164 -7.41 3.45 6.62
CA PHE A 164 -7.67 3.40 5.19
C PHE A 164 -8.26 2.05 4.74
N SER A 165 -7.76 0.96 5.31
CA SER A 165 -8.22 -0.39 4.97
C SER A 165 -9.68 -0.60 5.35
N ARG A 166 -10.05 -0.20 6.56
CA ARG A 166 -11.41 -0.39 7.08
C ARG A 166 -12.41 0.57 6.48
N GLU A 167 -12.01 1.83 6.36
CA GLU A 167 -12.92 2.91 6.00
C GLU A 167 -13.04 3.11 4.50
N VAL A 168 -11.98 2.77 3.71
CA VAL A 168 -11.99 2.98 2.27
C VAL A 168 -11.96 1.66 1.52
N LEU A 169 -10.95 0.80 1.70
CA LEU A 169 -10.81 -0.43 0.92
C LEU A 169 -11.98 -1.39 1.14
N ALA A 170 -12.38 -1.61 2.38
CA ALA A 170 -13.48 -2.52 2.70
C ALA A 170 -14.85 -2.05 2.18
N LEU A 171 -15.02 -0.75 1.93
CA LEU A 171 -16.28 -0.15 1.50
C LEU A 171 -16.35 0.17 0.00
N SER A 172 -15.24 0.03 -0.74
CA SER A 172 -15.13 0.43 -2.15
C SER A 172 -14.71 -0.72 -3.06
N THR A 173 -15.09 -1.95 -2.73
CA THR A 173 -14.65 -3.16 -3.45
C THR A 173 -15.04 -3.16 -4.92
N GLU A 174 -16.08 -2.45 -5.32
CA GLU A 174 -16.53 -2.33 -6.70
C GLU A 174 -15.50 -1.64 -7.63
N ARG A 175 -14.53 -0.93 -7.04
CA ARG A 175 -13.43 -0.27 -7.78
C ARG A 175 -12.09 -0.98 -7.62
N LEU A 176 -12.06 -2.04 -6.81
CA LEU A 176 -10.83 -2.75 -6.51
C LEU A 176 -10.62 -3.95 -7.42
N PHE A 177 -9.41 -4.06 -7.91
CA PHE A 177 -8.86 -5.30 -8.46
C PHE A 177 -7.70 -5.76 -7.59
N VAL A 178 -7.34 -7.02 -7.70
CA VAL A 178 -6.15 -7.58 -7.08
C VAL A 178 -5.25 -8.21 -8.13
N ALA A 179 -3.97 -7.91 -8.05
CA ALA A 179 -2.89 -8.62 -8.73
C ALA A 179 -2.21 -9.54 -7.71
N SER A 180 -2.05 -10.82 -8.05
CA SER A 180 -1.21 -11.69 -7.22
C SER A 180 0.25 -11.43 -7.55
N CYS A 181 1.05 -11.09 -6.55
CA CYS A 181 2.51 -11.03 -6.71
C CYS A 181 3.19 -12.40 -6.64
N GLY A 182 2.42 -13.51 -6.51
CA GLY A 182 2.98 -14.86 -6.44
C GLY A 182 3.77 -15.12 -5.16
N GLU A 183 4.80 -15.95 -5.28
CA GLU A 183 5.69 -16.34 -4.17
C GLU A 183 6.94 -15.44 -4.15
N VAL A 184 6.75 -14.13 -3.99
CA VAL A 184 7.84 -13.14 -3.97
C VAL A 184 8.54 -13.02 -2.60
N GLY A 185 8.21 -13.89 -1.66
CA GLY A 185 8.78 -13.84 -0.31
C GLY A 185 8.45 -12.53 0.42
N TRP A 186 7.19 -12.08 0.34
CA TRP A 186 6.73 -10.85 0.98
C TRP A 186 6.67 -10.98 2.51
N SER A 187 7.12 -9.92 3.19
CA SER A 187 6.97 -9.74 4.64
C SER A 187 6.80 -8.27 4.99
N ASP A 188 5.94 -7.97 5.95
CA ASP A 188 5.73 -6.61 6.47
C ASP A 188 6.79 -6.16 7.48
N LEU A 189 7.74 -7.01 7.84
CA LEU A 189 8.79 -6.76 8.83
C LEU A 189 8.30 -6.17 10.19
N GLY A 190 6.99 -6.16 10.40
CA GLY A 190 6.34 -5.54 11.58
C GLY A 190 6.69 -6.20 12.92
N GLU A 191 7.19 -7.45 12.90
CA GLU A 191 7.65 -8.17 14.06
C GLU A 191 9.15 -8.47 14.01
N PRO A 192 9.87 -8.41 15.15
CA PRO A 192 11.31 -8.72 15.21
C PRO A 192 11.68 -10.08 14.60
N ARG A 193 10.80 -11.09 14.75
CA ARG A 193 11.03 -12.43 14.19
C ARG A 193 11.01 -12.45 12.66
N ARG A 194 10.13 -11.68 12.03
CA ARG A 194 10.03 -11.57 10.56
C ARG A 194 11.23 -10.84 10.00
N PHE A 195 11.65 -9.76 10.67
CA PHE A 195 12.87 -9.03 10.33
C PHE A 195 14.13 -9.94 10.40
N ILE A 196 14.27 -10.73 11.47
CA ILE A 196 15.39 -11.66 11.62
C ILE A 196 15.35 -12.74 10.54
N ALA A 197 14.17 -13.28 10.20
CA ALA A 197 14.02 -14.26 9.13
C ALA A 197 14.46 -13.70 7.79
N ALA A 198 13.98 -12.51 7.42
CA ALA A 198 14.37 -11.82 6.18
C ALA A 198 15.88 -11.55 6.10
N LEU A 199 16.53 -11.16 7.20
CA LEU A 199 17.98 -10.98 7.26
C LEU A 199 18.73 -12.30 7.05
N THR A 200 18.23 -13.40 7.62
CA THR A 200 18.86 -14.73 7.52
C THR A 200 18.77 -15.25 6.10
N GLU A 201 17.63 -15.09 5.43
CA GLU A 201 17.40 -15.48 4.04
C GLU A 201 18.28 -14.69 3.06
N ASN A 202 18.56 -13.42 3.36
CA ASN A 202 19.45 -12.58 2.54
C ASN A 202 20.96 -12.75 2.88
N GLY A 203 21.33 -13.81 3.59
CA GLY A 203 22.75 -14.16 3.82
C GLY A 203 23.46 -13.28 4.85
N ALA A 204 22.75 -12.61 5.73
CA ALA A 204 23.35 -11.95 6.88
C ALA A 204 23.85 -13.01 7.86
N ASP A 205 25.18 -13.24 7.91
CA ASP A 205 25.83 -14.31 8.67
C ASP A 205 25.59 -14.24 10.20
N ASN A 206 25.03 -13.16 10.72
CA ASN A 206 24.70 -13.03 12.14
C ASN A 206 23.54 -12.07 12.41
N PRO A 207 22.30 -12.57 12.49
CA PRO A 207 21.11 -11.75 12.80
C PRO A 207 21.23 -10.98 14.13
N TRP A 208 21.95 -11.55 15.11
CA TRP A 208 22.17 -10.92 16.43
C TRP A 208 23.16 -9.75 16.34
N ALA A 209 24.13 -9.81 15.43
CA ALA A 209 25.07 -8.70 15.21
C ALA A 209 24.37 -7.48 14.61
N VAL A 210 23.38 -7.69 13.74
CA VAL A 210 22.58 -6.60 13.17
C VAL A 210 21.66 -5.99 14.25
N ALA A 211 20.99 -6.83 15.05
CA ALA A 211 20.15 -6.37 16.15
C ALA A 211 20.98 -5.63 17.23
N ASP A 212 22.18 -6.12 17.53
CA ASP A 212 23.11 -5.47 18.48
C ASP A 212 23.69 -4.17 17.92
N ALA A 213 23.95 -4.09 16.63
CA ALA A 213 24.37 -2.87 15.95
C ALA A 213 23.26 -1.81 15.94
N CYS A 214 22.01 -2.19 15.67
CA CYS A 214 20.86 -1.28 15.74
C CYS A 214 20.68 -0.71 17.17
N ASN A 215 20.79 -1.56 18.18
CA ASN A 215 20.69 -1.12 19.57
C ASN A 215 21.88 -0.26 20.05
N LYS A 216 23.11 -0.56 19.57
CA LYS A 216 24.31 0.19 19.94
C LYS A 216 24.50 1.48 19.17
N CYS A 217 24.05 1.54 17.91
CA CYS A 217 24.22 2.72 17.06
C CYS A 217 23.09 3.73 17.21
N GLY A 218 22.03 3.45 17.95
CA GLY A 218 20.87 4.34 18.09
C GLY A 218 20.21 4.67 16.75
N LEU A 219 20.40 3.83 15.73
CA LEU A 219 19.82 4.00 14.40
C LEU A 219 18.32 3.77 14.49
N THR A 220 17.55 4.77 14.11
CA THR A 220 16.11 4.63 13.89
C THR A 220 15.85 3.79 12.63
N ARG A 221 14.67 3.16 12.54
CA ARG A 221 14.23 2.40 11.36
C ARG A 221 14.44 3.16 10.05
N GLU A 222 14.29 4.48 10.04
CA GLU A 222 14.46 5.36 8.87
C GLU A 222 15.89 5.41 8.33
N GLN A 223 16.90 5.24 9.18
CA GLN A 223 18.31 5.36 8.80
C GLN A 223 18.88 4.13 8.10
N ILE A 224 18.26 2.96 8.27
CA ILE A 224 18.72 1.69 7.66
C ILE A 224 18.31 1.62 6.19
N VAL A 225 17.15 2.16 5.82
CA VAL A 225 16.58 2.12 4.44
C VAL A 225 17.32 3.07 3.49
N THR A 226 17.94 4.13 4.00
CA THR A 226 18.64 5.16 3.18
C THR A 226 19.98 4.66 2.59
N LEU A 227 20.54 3.55 3.05
CA LEU A 227 21.87 3.06 2.65
C LEU A 227 21.88 2.12 1.44
N SER A 228 20.73 1.65 0.94
CA SER A 228 20.67 0.65 -0.13
C SER A 228 20.19 1.13 -1.51
N GLY A 229 19.94 2.43 -1.73
CA GLY A 229 19.33 2.89 -2.98
C GLY A 229 20.03 4.07 -3.65
N GLN A 230 21.00 3.82 -4.52
CA GLN A 230 21.39 4.75 -5.59
C GLN A 230 21.47 4.02 -6.94
N GLY A 231 20.52 4.31 -7.84
CA GLY A 231 20.51 3.82 -9.22
C GLY A 231 19.71 4.75 -10.16
N LYS A 232 20.35 5.23 -11.19
CA LYS A 232 20.15 6.39 -12.06
C LYS A 232 18.92 6.40 -12.96
N SER A 233 18.47 7.64 -13.17
CA SER A 233 17.65 8.33 -14.18
C SER A 233 17.77 7.91 -15.66
N SER A 234 16.66 7.87 -16.46
CA SER A 234 16.28 8.90 -17.47
C SER A 234 15.19 8.38 -18.42
N ASN A 235 14.18 9.11 -18.64
CA ASN A 235 13.49 9.64 -19.83
C ASN A 235 11.96 9.65 -19.76
N THR A 236 11.46 10.83 -19.85
CA THR A 236 10.17 11.41 -20.25
C THR A 236 9.15 10.51 -20.93
N LEU A 237 8.16 10.16 -20.19
CA LEU A 237 6.73 9.93 -20.39
C LEU A 237 6.14 10.21 -19.01
N HIS A 238 4.87 10.55 -18.83
CA HIS A 238 4.30 10.86 -17.52
C HIS A 238 4.81 9.87 -16.46
N GLU A 239 5.82 10.28 -15.70
CA GLU A 239 6.46 9.37 -14.75
C GLU A 239 5.46 9.08 -13.63
N PRO A 240 5.19 7.80 -13.30
CA PRO A 240 4.29 7.46 -12.20
C PRO A 240 4.82 8.06 -10.90
N VAL A 241 3.92 8.66 -10.12
CA VAL A 241 4.28 9.24 -8.81
C VAL A 241 4.29 8.12 -7.78
N MET A 242 5.47 7.87 -7.22
CA MET A 242 5.65 6.90 -6.15
C MET A 242 5.48 7.58 -4.79
N VAL A 243 4.58 7.06 -3.96
CA VAL A 243 4.35 7.53 -2.60
C VAL A 243 4.80 6.45 -1.63
N ILE A 244 5.81 6.75 -0.82
CA ILE A 244 6.30 5.86 0.23
C ILE A 244 5.57 6.20 1.52
N LEU A 245 4.85 5.22 2.07
CA LEU A 245 4.14 5.34 3.34
C LEU A 245 5.07 4.89 4.47
N SER A 246 5.45 5.83 5.35
CA SER A 246 6.10 5.50 6.61
C SER A 246 5.05 5.17 7.68
N SER A 247 5.24 4.06 8.37
CA SER A 247 4.42 3.62 9.50
C SER A 247 4.67 4.44 10.76
#